data_f0c690e795247a3bca09d58466c4e9fd
#
_entry.id   f0c690e795247a3bca09d58466c4e9fd
#
_cell.length_a   1.000
_cell.length_b   1.000
_cell.length_c   1.000
_cell.angle_alpha   90.00
_cell.angle_beta   90.00
_cell.angle_gamma   90.00
#
_symmetry.space_group_name_H-M   'P 1'
#
loop_
_entity.id
_entity.type
_entity.pdbx_description
1 polymer ?
#
loop_
_entity_poly.entity_id
_entity_poly.type
_entity_poly.pdbx_seq_one_letter_code
_entity_poly.pdbx_strand_id
1 'polypeptide(L)'
;MKINLIIFISDFNLGGAGNSLFRLCKFLPKKIFEISVICLNSCSYKKELKKKNIKVFEIKAPRTLFAMNKVRDIAKQLIKKKFKKNIFLSNIYYSNILSVLFLRDLNLKLILVERTPFEELNIYYDLINYLKKNLIKILIYFTYKRADLCISNSKYISKAYNQKYNLDFKTIYPPSFTPKLKYKKKKYKYKNDLKIVTVCRLAKEKGIIRFLKIIPSIKKQVFFHIIGDGPEKENLIRQIKNLGIEKNVIFHGAAKPDKINNEIIKYDLFINCSDFEGFPNSVVEALGSGMPVVASQSHGGINEIIKNNNFGYIYNNHKDLINFINNFSYGKIKLKPNKNIATKHLNNFSISKNVKNYSKIFEKI
;
A
#
# COMPACT_ATOMS: atom_id res chain seq x y z
N MET A 1 24.49 -19.70 -10.68
CA MET A 1 23.16 -20.28 -10.29
C MET A 1 22.23 -19.17 -9.89
N LYS A 2 20.95 -19.23 -10.29
CA LYS A 2 19.92 -18.26 -9.93
C LYS A 2 19.38 -18.51 -8.52
N ILE A 3 18.70 -17.50 -7.96
CA ILE A 3 17.87 -17.60 -6.76
C ILE A 3 16.43 -17.87 -7.19
N ASN A 4 15.81 -18.89 -6.62
CA ASN A 4 14.39 -19.15 -6.81
C ASN A 4 13.59 -18.31 -5.80
N LEU A 5 12.73 -17.41 -6.27
CA LEU A 5 11.89 -16.55 -5.45
C LEU A 5 10.42 -16.90 -5.66
N ILE A 6 9.81 -17.51 -4.65
CA ILE A 6 8.39 -17.84 -4.60
C ILE A 6 7.69 -16.75 -3.78
N ILE A 7 6.81 -15.98 -4.39
CA ILE A 7 6.06 -14.91 -3.75
C ILE A 7 4.66 -15.39 -3.44
N PHE A 8 4.24 -15.29 -2.20
CA PHE A 8 2.90 -15.63 -1.76
C PHE A 8 2.16 -14.39 -1.22
N ILE A 9 0.97 -14.18 -1.73
CA ILE A 9 0.04 -13.16 -1.27
C ILE A 9 -1.39 -13.67 -1.46
N SER A 10 -2.25 -13.47 -0.46
CA SER A 10 -3.65 -13.90 -0.55
C SER A 10 -4.40 -13.21 -1.68
N ASP A 11 -4.18 -11.92 -1.89
CA ASP A 11 -4.87 -11.13 -2.91
C ASP A 11 -3.87 -10.33 -3.76
N PHE A 12 -3.75 -10.68 -5.05
CA PHE A 12 -2.83 -10.01 -5.98
C PHE A 12 -3.58 -9.12 -6.99
N ASN A 13 -4.45 -8.27 -6.45
CA ASN A 13 -5.27 -7.36 -7.22
C ASN A 13 -4.72 -5.93 -7.23
N LEU A 14 -5.43 -5.05 -7.97
CA LEU A 14 -5.13 -3.62 -8.01
C LEU A 14 -5.23 -3.02 -6.60
N GLY A 15 -4.15 -2.40 -6.14
CA GLY A 15 -4.05 -1.82 -4.79
C GLY A 15 -2.60 -1.66 -4.35
N GLY A 16 -2.37 -1.04 -3.20
CA GLY A 16 -1.02 -0.69 -2.73
C GLY A 16 -0.06 -1.88 -2.62
N ALA A 17 -0.50 -2.99 -2.01
CA ALA A 17 0.33 -4.19 -1.87
C ALA A 17 0.57 -4.88 -3.21
N GLY A 18 -0.49 -5.08 -4.02
CA GLY A 18 -0.39 -5.70 -5.34
C GLY A 18 0.49 -4.90 -6.29
N ASN A 19 0.29 -3.56 -6.37
CA ASN A 19 1.10 -2.68 -7.21
C ASN A 19 2.60 -2.75 -6.86
N SER A 20 2.94 -2.73 -5.57
CA SER A 20 4.33 -2.78 -5.14
C SER A 20 4.97 -4.14 -5.39
N LEU A 21 4.26 -5.25 -5.19
CA LEU A 21 4.75 -6.58 -5.54
C LEU A 21 4.88 -6.78 -7.05
N PHE A 22 3.93 -6.29 -7.84
CA PHE A 22 4.05 -6.30 -9.29
C PHE A 22 5.30 -5.55 -9.78
N ARG A 23 5.56 -4.36 -9.22
CA ARG A 23 6.79 -3.60 -9.53
C ARG A 23 8.03 -4.36 -9.10
N LEU A 24 8.03 -5.01 -7.93
CA LEU A 24 9.14 -5.86 -7.50
C LEU A 24 9.38 -6.99 -8.50
N CYS A 25 8.36 -7.76 -8.88
CA CYS A 25 8.45 -8.81 -9.88
C CYS A 25 8.96 -8.31 -11.24
N LYS A 26 8.47 -7.14 -11.67
CA LYS A 26 8.79 -6.56 -12.98
C LYS A 26 10.24 -6.12 -13.09
N PHE A 27 10.85 -5.62 -12.02
CA PHE A 27 12.14 -4.94 -12.03
C PHE A 27 13.28 -5.70 -11.35
N LEU A 28 13.01 -6.82 -10.65
CA LEU A 28 14.08 -7.70 -10.18
C LEU A 28 14.88 -8.28 -11.34
N PRO A 29 16.23 -8.35 -11.24
CA PRO A 29 17.10 -8.82 -12.31
C PRO A 29 16.85 -10.31 -12.65
N LYS A 30 16.37 -10.60 -13.85
CA LYS A 30 16.09 -11.96 -14.34
C LYS A 30 17.32 -12.86 -14.43
N LYS A 31 18.51 -12.25 -14.56
CA LYS A 31 19.79 -12.99 -14.54
C LYS A 31 20.05 -13.62 -13.16
N ILE A 32 19.55 -12.97 -12.09
CA ILE A 32 19.76 -13.39 -10.70
C ILE A 32 18.55 -14.18 -10.17
N PHE A 33 17.32 -13.79 -10.53
CA PHE A 33 16.09 -14.37 -9.96
C PHE A 33 15.26 -15.12 -10.99
N GLU A 34 14.76 -16.29 -10.56
CA GLU A 34 13.62 -16.97 -11.18
C GLU A 34 12.42 -16.79 -10.26
N ILE A 35 11.35 -16.16 -10.75
CA ILE A 35 10.23 -15.73 -9.92
C ILE A 35 9.00 -16.56 -10.23
N SER A 36 8.30 -17.00 -9.18
CA SER A 36 6.96 -17.58 -9.24
C SER A 36 6.05 -16.87 -8.25
N VAL A 37 4.78 -16.76 -8.57
CA VAL A 37 3.77 -16.12 -7.72
C VAL A 37 2.67 -17.12 -7.40
N ILE A 38 2.29 -17.19 -6.14
CA ILE A 38 1.13 -17.96 -5.65
C ILE A 38 0.14 -16.96 -5.05
N CYS A 39 -1.13 -17.02 -5.46
CA CYS A 39 -2.20 -16.22 -4.88
C CYS A 39 -3.48 -17.06 -4.73
N LEU A 40 -4.37 -16.64 -3.81
CA LEU A 40 -5.62 -17.37 -3.55
C LEU A 40 -6.65 -17.12 -4.65
N ASN A 41 -6.81 -15.85 -5.01
CA ASN A 41 -7.81 -15.40 -5.97
C ASN A 41 -7.18 -15.09 -7.34
N SER A 42 -7.93 -14.47 -8.21
CA SER A 42 -7.43 -14.01 -9.51
C SER A 42 -6.30 -12.99 -9.36
N CYS A 43 -5.31 -13.08 -10.23
CA CYS A 43 -4.21 -12.13 -10.30
C CYS A 43 -4.48 -11.09 -11.40
N SER A 44 -4.75 -9.83 -11.03
CA SER A 44 -4.99 -8.74 -11.99
C SER A 44 -3.78 -8.48 -12.92
N TYR A 45 -2.60 -8.92 -12.54
CA TYR A 45 -1.36 -8.73 -13.30
C TYR A 45 -0.91 -9.99 -14.05
N LYS A 46 -1.74 -11.03 -14.13
CA LYS A 46 -1.37 -12.34 -14.70
C LYS A 46 -0.82 -12.25 -16.12
N LYS A 47 -1.46 -11.44 -16.98
CA LYS A 47 -1.03 -11.24 -18.37
C LYS A 47 0.36 -10.60 -18.45
N GLU A 48 0.59 -9.55 -17.67
CA GLU A 48 1.85 -8.81 -17.63
C GLU A 48 3.00 -9.64 -17.03
N LEU A 49 2.71 -10.41 -15.97
CA LEU A 49 3.68 -11.31 -15.34
C LEU A 49 4.08 -12.45 -16.28
N LYS A 50 3.12 -13.06 -17.00
CA LYS A 50 3.40 -14.09 -18.02
C LYS A 50 4.30 -13.56 -19.13
N LYS A 51 4.08 -12.31 -19.62
CA LYS A 51 4.97 -11.67 -20.60
C LYS A 51 6.41 -11.51 -20.09
N LYS A 52 6.63 -11.59 -18.79
CA LYS A 52 7.95 -11.56 -18.13
C LYS A 52 8.49 -12.95 -17.79
N ASN A 53 7.83 -14.03 -18.25
CA ASN A 53 8.15 -15.42 -17.94
C ASN A 53 8.05 -15.73 -16.43
N ILE A 54 7.13 -15.07 -15.71
CA ILE A 54 6.82 -15.31 -14.31
C ILE A 54 5.62 -16.24 -14.23
N LYS A 55 5.77 -17.38 -13.56
CA LYS A 55 4.68 -18.33 -13.35
C LYS A 55 3.73 -17.80 -12.29
N VAL A 56 2.42 -17.93 -12.53
CA VAL A 56 1.36 -17.48 -11.61
C VAL A 56 0.43 -18.65 -11.34
N PHE A 57 0.33 -19.02 -10.06
CA PHE A 57 -0.54 -20.08 -9.54
C PHE A 57 -1.71 -19.45 -8.78
N GLU A 58 -2.91 -19.60 -9.33
CA GLU A 58 -4.16 -19.14 -8.70
C GLU A 58 -4.85 -20.35 -8.06
N ILE A 59 -4.97 -20.34 -6.72
CA ILE A 59 -5.44 -21.53 -5.98
C ILE A 59 -6.95 -21.63 -5.96
N LYS A 60 -7.67 -20.49 -6.01
CA LYS A 60 -9.12 -20.37 -5.90
C LYS A 60 -9.65 -20.95 -4.58
N ALA A 61 -9.18 -20.43 -3.46
CA ALA A 61 -9.62 -20.84 -2.13
C ALA A 61 -10.33 -19.69 -1.41
N PRO A 62 -11.39 -19.95 -0.63
CA PRO A 62 -12.16 -18.89 0.06
C PRO A 62 -11.37 -18.23 1.20
N ARG A 63 -10.43 -18.96 1.82
CA ARG A 63 -9.59 -18.48 2.93
C ARG A 63 -8.18 -19.03 2.82
N THR A 64 -7.20 -18.28 3.30
CA THR A 64 -5.78 -18.66 3.27
C THR A 64 -5.52 -20.02 3.93
N LEU A 65 -6.14 -20.30 5.07
CA LEU A 65 -5.94 -21.56 5.80
C LEU A 65 -6.23 -22.78 4.93
N PHE A 66 -7.35 -22.78 4.22
CA PHE A 66 -7.76 -23.91 3.35
C PHE A 66 -6.87 -24.08 2.12
N ALA A 67 -6.12 -23.04 1.77
CA ALA A 67 -5.20 -23.08 0.64
C ALA A 67 -3.82 -23.67 1.00
N MET A 68 -3.45 -23.74 2.29
CA MET A 68 -2.05 -23.93 2.68
C MET A 68 -1.46 -25.28 2.28
N ASN A 69 -2.22 -26.35 2.27
CA ASN A 69 -1.72 -27.63 1.75
C ASN A 69 -1.34 -27.52 0.27
N LYS A 70 -2.20 -26.88 -0.54
CA LYS A 70 -1.92 -26.65 -1.96
C LYS A 70 -0.77 -25.66 -2.17
N VAL A 71 -0.64 -24.63 -1.32
CA VAL A 71 0.52 -23.74 -1.33
C VAL A 71 1.80 -24.51 -1.06
N ARG A 72 1.79 -25.41 -0.06
CA ARG A 72 2.91 -26.28 0.29
C ARG A 72 3.30 -27.19 -0.87
N ASP A 73 2.34 -27.83 -1.52
CA ASP A 73 2.60 -28.73 -2.66
C ASP A 73 3.21 -27.98 -3.84
N ILE A 74 2.68 -26.81 -4.18
CA ILE A 74 3.25 -25.93 -5.21
C ILE A 74 4.67 -25.49 -4.81
N ALA A 75 4.89 -25.11 -3.55
CA ALA A 75 6.21 -24.73 -3.07
C ALA A 75 7.21 -25.88 -3.20
N LYS A 76 6.85 -27.12 -2.80
CA LYS A 76 7.67 -28.33 -2.98
C LYS A 76 8.05 -28.56 -4.44
N GLN A 77 7.10 -28.41 -5.38
CA GLN A 77 7.35 -28.57 -6.81
C GLN A 77 8.31 -27.51 -7.36
N LEU A 78 8.31 -26.31 -6.77
CA LEU A 78 9.16 -25.18 -7.19
C LEU A 78 10.56 -25.23 -6.57
N ILE A 79 10.75 -25.89 -5.43
CA ILE A 79 12.07 -26.09 -4.80
C ILE A 79 12.90 -27.06 -5.64
N LYS A 80 14.05 -26.59 -6.14
CA LYS A 80 14.96 -27.40 -6.95
C LYS A 80 16.40 -27.20 -6.53
N LYS A 81 17.20 -28.28 -6.54
CA LYS A 81 18.64 -28.26 -6.20
C LYS A 81 19.48 -27.41 -7.15
N LYS A 82 19.01 -27.16 -8.38
CA LYS A 82 19.69 -26.32 -9.37
C LYS A 82 19.79 -24.85 -8.98
N PHE A 83 19.03 -24.39 -8.00
CA PHE A 83 19.09 -23.00 -7.54
C PHE A 83 20.13 -22.81 -6.44
N LYS A 84 20.78 -21.65 -6.43
CA LYS A 84 21.69 -21.26 -5.35
C LYS A 84 21.00 -21.30 -3.99
N LYS A 85 19.75 -20.81 -3.95
CA LYS A 85 18.84 -20.88 -2.80
C LYS A 85 17.38 -20.78 -3.23
N ASN A 86 16.49 -21.28 -2.40
CA ASN A 86 15.05 -21.15 -2.55
C ASN A 86 14.54 -20.19 -1.47
N ILE A 87 13.81 -19.16 -1.87
CA ILE A 87 13.24 -18.14 -0.98
C ILE A 87 11.73 -18.15 -1.15
N PHE A 88 11.01 -18.18 -0.03
CA PHE A 88 9.56 -17.99 0.02
C PHE A 88 9.26 -16.65 0.69
N LEU A 89 8.70 -15.71 -0.09
CA LEU A 89 8.35 -14.38 0.35
C LEU A 89 6.85 -14.31 0.64
N SER A 90 6.47 -14.41 1.89
CA SER A 90 5.08 -14.30 2.36
C SER A 90 4.72 -12.85 2.66
N ASN A 91 3.45 -12.47 2.43
CA ASN A 91 2.98 -11.11 2.61
C ASN A 91 1.71 -11.05 3.44
N ILE A 92 1.66 -10.13 4.42
CA ILE A 92 0.53 -9.85 5.32
C ILE A 92 0.37 -10.93 6.39
N TYR A 93 0.04 -10.52 7.62
CA TYR A 93 0.12 -11.35 8.84
C TYR A 93 -0.57 -12.72 8.76
N TYR A 94 -1.75 -12.84 8.14
CA TYR A 94 -2.38 -14.16 7.98
C TYR A 94 -1.55 -15.14 7.16
N SER A 95 -1.11 -14.69 6.00
CA SER A 95 -0.25 -15.49 5.13
C SER A 95 1.09 -15.76 5.79
N ASN A 96 1.64 -14.79 6.52
CA ASN A 96 2.91 -14.90 7.22
C ASN A 96 2.87 -16.00 8.29
N ILE A 97 1.88 -15.96 9.19
CA ILE A 97 1.67 -16.96 10.24
C ILE A 97 1.56 -18.37 9.62
N LEU A 98 0.65 -18.50 8.65
CA LEU A 98 0.40 -19.81 8.02
C LEU A 98 1.60 -20.31 7.23
N SER A 99 2.36 -19.43 6.59
CA SER A 99 3.59 -19.82 5.89
C SER A 99 4.63 -20.43 6.85
N VAL A 100 4.77 -19.86 8.06
CA VAL A 100 5.65 -20.45 9.07
C VAL A 100 5.15 -21.82 9.52
N LEU A 101 3.85 -21.95 9.81
CA LEU A 101 3.29 -23.20 10.31
C LEU A 101 3.36 -24.35 9.28
N PHE A 102 3.20 -24.04 8.00
CA PHE A 102 3.08 -25.06 6.94
C PHE A 102 4.36 -25.30 6.12
N LEU A 103 5.33 -24.35 6.12
CA LEU A 103 6.46 -24.41 5.20
C LEU A 103 7.82 -24.41 5.88
N ARG A 104 7.91 -24.28 7.20
CA ARG A 104 9.18 -24.11 7.93
C ARG A 104 10.11 -25.32 7.82
N ASP A 105 9.55 -26.51 7.60
CA ASP A 105 10.29 -27.77 7.42
C ASP A 105 10.81 -27.97 5.98
N LEU A 106 10.40 -27.13 5.04
CA LEU A 106 10.88 -27.20 3.67
C LEU A 106 12.27 -26.57 3.53
N ASN A 107 13.07 -27.10 2.58
CA ASN A 107 14.38 -26.54 2.26
C ASN A 107 14.26 -25.20 1.48
N LEU A 108 13.85 -24.17 2.21
CA LEU A 108 13.71 -22.80 1.71
C LEU A 108 13.99 -21.77 2.82
N LYS A 109 14.36 -20.57 2.42
CA LYS A 109 14.44 -19.40 3.30
C LYS A 109 13.09 -18.72 3.36
N LEU A 110 12.54 -18.55 4.55
CA LEU A 110 11.22 -18.00 4.78
C LEU A 110 11.33 -16.52 5.18
N ILE A 111 10.90 -15.62 4.29
CA ILE A 111 10.88 -14.19 4.50
C ILE A 111 9.44 -13.71 4.67
N LEU A 112 9.15 -13.04 5.77
CA LEU A 112 7.85 -12.49 6.08
C LEU A 112 7.82 -10.98 5.82
N VAL A 113 6.87 -10.50 5.03
CA VAL A 113 6.69 -9.07 4.76
C VAL A 113 5.42 -8.58 5.44
N GLU A 114 5.59 -7.68 6.41
CA GLU A 114 4.47 -7.03 7.06
C GLU A 114 4.16 -5.69 6.41
N ARG A 115 2.87 -5.47 6.13
CA ARG A 115 2.37 -4.30 5.42
C ARG A 115 1.29 -3.55 6.17
N THR A 116 0.87 -4.07 7.31
CA THR A 116 -0.25 -3.58 8.09
C THR A 116 0.25 -3.04 9.42
N PRO A 117 -0.16 -1.84 9.82
CA PRO A 117 0.14 -1.31 11.14
C PRO A 117 -0.46 -2.19 12.23
N PHE A 118 0.23 -2.28 13.36
CA PHE A 118 -0.21 -3.10 14.49
C PHE A 118 -1.58 -2.67 15.03
N GLU A 119 -1.92 -1.41 14.89
CA GLU A 119 -3.18 -0.81 15.35
C GLU A 119 -4.41 -1.44 14.69
N GLU A 120 -4.30 -1.98 13.47
CA GLU A 120 -5.40 -2.73 12.85
C GLU A 120 -5.81 -3.94 13.69
N LEU A 121 -4.86 -4.56 14.40
CA LEU A 121 -5.14 -5.68 15.30
C LEU A 121 -5.82 -5.25 16.63
N ASN A 122 -5.95 -3.95 16.88
CA ASN A 122 -6.62 -3.40 18.05
C ASN A 122 -8.04 -2.85 17.74
N ILE A 123 -8.50 -2.94 16.49
CA ILE A 123 -9.86 -2.52 16.11
C ILE A 123 -10.77 -3.74 16.19
N TYR A 124 -11.74 -3.72 17.06
CA TYR A 124 -12.68 -4.83 17.27
C TYR A 124 -14.09 -4.38 16.91
N TYR A 125 -14.84 -5.22 16.23
CA TYR A 125 -16.23 -4.96 15.85
C TYR A 125 -17.23 -5.78 16.67
N ASP A 126 -16.78 -6.94 17.17
CA ASP A 126 -17.55 -7.90 17.97
C ASP A 126 -16.61 -8.79 18.78
N LEU A 127 -17.18 -9.63 19.67
CA LEU A 127 -16.43 -10.55 20.53
C LEU A 127 -15.62 -11.58 19.72
N ILE A 128 -16.18 -12.10 18.65
CA ILE A 128 -15.48 -13.09 17.78
C ILE A 128 -14.26 -12.44 17.14
N ASN A 129 -14.42 -11.21 16.65
CA ASN A 129 -13.32 -10.46 16.09
C ASN A 129 -12.24 -10.12 17.13
N TYR A 130 -12.64 -9.81 18.35
CA TYR A 130 -11.72 -9.60 19.48
C TYR A 130 -10.90 -10.87 19.78
N LEU A 131 -11.54 -12.02 19.97
CA LEU A 131 -10.87 -13.28 20.23
C LEU A 131 -9.92 -13.68 19.08
N LYS A 132 -10.40 -13.57 17.85
CA LYS A 132 -9.61 -13.84 16.65
C LYS A 132 -8.36 -12.96 16.56
N LYS A 133 -8.46 -11.66 16.81
CA LYS A 133 -7.31 -10.74 16.72
C LYS A 133 -6.31 -10.96 17.84
N ASN A 134 -6.77 -11.32 19.05
CA ASN A 134 -5.86 -11.68 20.13
C ASN A 134 -5.13 -13.01 19.84
N LEU A 135 -5.82 -13.99 19.28
CA LEU A 135 -5.16 -15.23 18.82
C LEU A 135 -4.09 -14.90 17.75
N ILE A 136 -4.39 -14.02 16.80
CA ILE A 136 -3.41 -13.58 15.80
C ILE A 136 -2.17 -12.94 16.43
N LYS A 137 -2.35 -12.09 17.46
CA LYS A 137 -1.22 -11.47 18.19
C LYS A 137 -0.33 -12.52 18.85
N ILE A 138 -0.94 -13.54 19.45
CA ILE A 138 -0.23 -14.67 20.06
C ILE A 138 0.51 -15.46 18.98
N LEU A 139 -0.14 -15.78 17.87
CA LEU A 139 0.49 -16.51 16.77
C LEU A 139 1.64 -15.73 16.12
N ILE A 140 1.53 -14.41 15.98
CA ILE A 140 2.65 -13.55 15.53
C ILE A 140 3.86 -13.74 16.45
N TYR A 141 3.66 -13.68 17.76
CA TYR A 141 4.75 -13.83 18.74
C TYR A 141 5.52 -15.16 18.57
N PHE A 142 4.81 -16.27 18.39
CA PHE A 142 5.44 -17.59 18.27
C PHE A 142 5.97 -17.89 16.86
N THR A 143 5.32 -17.39 15.81
CA THR A 143 5.67 -17.76 14.44
C THR A 143 6.76 -16.86 13.86
N TYR A 144 6.71 -15.55 14.05
CA TYR A 144 7.63 -14.62 13.40
C TYR A 144 9.09 -14.81 13.82
N LYS A 145 9.34 -15.23 15.06
CA LYS A 145 10.68 -15.60 15.55
C LYS A 145 11.29 -16.80 14.81
N ARG A 146 10.47 -17.61 14.16
CA ARG A 146 10.88 -18.82 13.42
C ARG A 146 11.14 -18.53 11.93
N ALA A 147 10.91 -17.33 11.45
CA ALA A 147 11.25 -16.94 10.09
C ALA A 147 12.75 -16.62 9.95
N ASP A 148 13.29 -16.77 8.74
CA ASP A 148 14.69 -16.41 8.48
C ASP A 148 14.89 -14.89 8.43
N LEU A 149 13.83 -14.15 8.05
CA LEU A 149 13.84 -12.68 8.04
C LEU A 149 12.43 -12.11 8.07
N CYS A 150 12.26 -11.02 8.82
CA CYS A 150 11.06 -10.19 8.80
C CYS A 150 11.36 -8.83 8.15
N ILE A 151 10.51 -8.42 7.21
CA ILE A 151 10.58 -7.13 6.49
C ILE A 151 9.29 -6.36 6.74
N SER A 152 9.40 -5.06 6.97
CA SER A 152 8.25 -4.15 6.99
C SER A 152 8.33 -3.14 5.85
N ASN A 153 7.18 -2.61 5.45
CA ASN A 153 7.08 -1.60 4.41
C ASN A 153 7.23 -0.16 4.93
N SER A 154 7.40 0.05 6.25
CA SER A 154 7.67 1.34 6.88
C SER A 154 8.45 1.18 8.19
N LYS A 155 9.17 2.23 8.59
CA LYS A 155 9.85 2.28 9.90
C LYS A 155 8.86 2.24 11.06
N TYR A 156 7.69 2.82 10.86
CA TYR A 156 6.61 2.78 11.84
C TYR A 156 6.27 1.32 12.21
N ILE A 157 6.03 0.48 11.20
CA ILE A 157 5.70 -0.93 11.42
C ILE A 157 6.88 -1.67 12.03
N SER A 158 8.11 -1.53 11.51
CA SER A 158 9.25 -2.22 12.10
C SER A 158 9.44 -1.86 13.57
N LYS A 159 9.35 -0.57 13.93
CA LYS A 159 9.47 -0.12 15.32
C LYS A 159 8.40 -0.76 16.21
N ALA A 160 7.14 -0.76 15.78
CA ALA A 160 6.03 -1.32 16.56
C ALA A 160 6.20 -2.82 16.82
N TYR A 161 6.55 -3.60 15.78
CA TYR A 161 6.74 -5.05 15.92
C TYR A 161 8.01 -5.41 16.67
N ASN A 162 9.12 -4.68 16.47
CA ASN A 162 10.37 -4.90 17.18
C ASN A 162 10.20 -4.65 18.68
N GLN A 163 9.56 -3.53 19.06
CA GLN A 163 9.29 -3.20 20.46
C GLN A 163 8.34 -4.19 21.13
N LYS A 164 7.24 -4.57 20.42
CA LYS A 164 6.20 -5.40 21.01
C LYS A 164 6.59 -6.87 21.15
N TYR A 165 7.31 -7.40 20.18
CA TYR A 165 7.58 -8.84 20.07
C TYR A 165 9.05 -9.21 20.20
N ASN A 166 9.94 -8.24 20.44
CA ASN A 166 11.39 -8.42 20.42
C ASN A 166 11.86 -9.14 19.15
N LEU A 167 11.53 -8.55 17.99
CA LEU A 167 11.87 -9.03 16.66
C LEU A 167 12.88 -8.08 16.00
N ASP A 168 13.56 -8.54 14.95
CA ASP A 168 14.47 -7.71 14.14
C ASP A 168 13.89 -7.52 12.73
N PHE A 169 12.90 -6.65 12.62
CA PHE A 169 12.37 -6.25 11.33
C PHE A 169 13.31 -5.33 10.57
N LYS A 170 13.60 -5.66 9.34
CA LYS A 170 14.27 -4.75 8.40
C LYS A 170 13.23 -3.93 7.64
N THR A 171 13.43 -2.62 7.56
CA THR A 171 12.54 -1.77 6.76
C THR A 171 13.00 -1.72 5.32
N ILE A 172 12.13 -2.11 4.39
CA ILE A 172 12.29 -1.87 2.94
C ILE A 172 11.01 -1.23 2.43
N TYR A 173 11.10 0.02 2.01
CA TYR A 173 9.94 0.73 1.46
C TYR A 173 9.40 0.07 0.18
N PRO A 174 8.09 0.17 -0.08
CA PRO A 174 7.53 -0.30 -1.34
C PRO A 174 8.15 0.44 -2.53
N PRO A 175 8.39 -0.23 -3.66
CA PRO A 175 8.84 0.42 -4.88
C PRO A 175 7.69 1.25 -5.47
N SER A 176 7.56 2.53 -5.06
CA SER A 176 6.40 3.37 -5.35
C SER A 176 6.66 4.51 -6.31
N PHE A 177 7.89 5.01 -6.38
CA PHE A 177 8.21 6.24 -7.08
C PHE A 177 9.16 6.00 -8.26
N THR A 178 8.90 6.67 -9.39
CA THR A 178 9.81 6.75 -10.55
C THR A 178 10.28 8.19 -10.72
N PRO A 179 11.59 8.50 -10.57
CA PRO A 179 12.11 9.87 -10.67
C PRO A 179 11.88 10.56 -12.03
N LYS A 180 11.54 9.80 -13.07
CA LYS A 180 11.28 10.30 -14.43
C LYS A 180 9.86 10.85 -14.63
N LEU A 181 9.04 10.91 -13.60
CA LEU A 181 7.70 11.49 -13.71
C LEU A 181 7.82 12.95 -14.12
N LYS A 182 7.12 13.32 -15.19
CA LYS A 182 7.08 14.70 -15.69
C LYS A 182 6.34 15.54 -14.64
N TYR A 183 7.10 16.32 -13.89
CA TYR A 183 6.57 17.30 -12.97
C TYR A 183 5.89 18.41 -13.76
N LYS A 184 4.57 18.41 -13.85
CA LYS A 184 3.84 19.54 -14.44
C LYS A 184 3.73 20.66 -13.39
N LYS A 185 4.46 21.76 -13.64
CA LYS A 185 4.31 22.99 -12.90
C LYS A 185 2.89 23.54 -13.18
N LYS A 186 1.90 23.21 -12.35
CA LYS A 186 0.59 23.87 -12.41
C LYS A 186 0.77 25.30 -11.88
N LYS A 187 0.44 26.29 -12.71
CA LYS A 187 0.12 27.62 -12.20
C LYS A 187 -1.27 27.50 -11.55
N TYR A 188 -1.30 27.50 -10.21
CA TYR A 188 -2.57 27.57 -9.48
C TYR A 188 -3.17 28.95 -9.72
N LYS A 189 -4.07 29.07 -10.72
CA LYS A 189 -4.93 30.21 -10.88
C LYS A 189 -6.06 30.07 -9.85
N TYR A 190 -6.44 31.19 -9.27
CA TYR A 190 -7.65 31.34 -8.45
C TYR A 190 -8.84 30.77 -9.25
N LYS A 191 -9.50 29.74 -8.73
CA LYS A 191 -10.68 29.15 -9.34
C LYS A 191 -11.82 29.18 -8.33
N ASN A 192 -13.05 29.36 -8.83
CA ASN A 192 -14.24 29.26 -7.99
C ASN A 192 -14.46 27.83 -7.48
N ASP A 193 -14.00 26.83 -8.23
CA ASP A 193 -14.21 25.41 -7.96
C ASP A 193 -12.89 24.73 -7.62
N LEU A 194 -12.90 23.88 -6.58
CA LEU A 194 -11.76 23.08 -6.15
C LEU A 194 -11.99 21.62 -6.47
N LYS A 195 -11.14 21.04 -7.34
CA LYS A 195 -11.18 19.62 -7.68
C LYS A 195 -10.21 18.83 -6.80
N ILE A 196 -10.77 18.08 -5.86
CA ILE A 196 -10.01 17.22 -4.93
C ILE A 196 -10.08 15.78 -5.40
N VAL A 197 -8.97 15.04 -5.35
CA VAL A 197 -8.92 13.63 -5.75
C VAL A 197 -8.34 12.75 -4.65
N THR A 198 -8.90 11.56 -4.52
CA THR A 198 -8.30 10.46 -3.74
C THR A 198 -8.13 9.22 -4.62
N VAL A 199 -7.10 8.40 -4.33
CA VAL A 199 -6.85 7.11 -4.99
C VAL A 199 -6.67 6.06 -3.91
N CYS A 200 -7.68 5.20 -3.72
CA CYS A 200 -7.63 4.15 -2.70
C CYS A 200 -8.65 3.04 -2.99
N ARG A 201 -8.49 1.90 -2.31
CA ARG A 201 -9.57 0.91 -2.20
C ARG A 201 -10.70 1.50 -1.36
N LEU A 202 -11.95 1.29 -1.76
CA LEU A 202 -13.11 1.76 -0.99
C LEU A 202 -13.39 0.80 0.17
N ALA A 203 -12.71 1.04 1.29
CA ALA A 203 -12.79 0.26 2.53
C ALA A 203 -12.88 1.20 3.74
N LYS A 204 -13.42 0.71 4.85
CA LYS A 204 -13.69 1.53 6.05
C LYS A 204 -12.48 2.30 6.53
N GLU A 205 -11.32 1.64 6.58
CA GLU A 205 -10.05 2.22 7.03
C GLU A 205 -9.55 3.38 6.17
N LYS A 206 -10.10 3.56 4.95
CA LYS A 206 -9.74 4.68 4.07
C LYS A 206 -10.44 5.99 4.43
N GLY A 207 -11.39 5.94 5.36
CA GLY A 207 -11.98 7.11 6.00
C GLY A 207 -12.69 8.10 5.07
N ILE A 208 -13.11 7.67 3.86
CA ILE A 208 -13.72 8.55 2.85
C ILE A 208 -14.97 9.23 3.43
N ILE A 209 -15.78 8.51 4.20
CA ILE A 209 -16.99 9.05 4.84
C ILE A 209 -16.70 10.31 5.65
N ARG A 210 -15.54 10.39 6.31
CA ARG A 210 -15.18 11.58 7.11
C ARG A 210 -15.00 12.82 6.24
N PHE A 211 -14.42 12.63 5.06
CA PHE A 211 -14.28 13.74 4.11
C PHE A 211 -15.64 14.15 3.52
N LEU A 212 -16.50 13.19 3.17
CA LEU A 212 -17.85 13.48 2.67
C LEU A 212 -18.63 14.35 3.65
N LYS A 213 -18.58 14.05 4.96
CA LYS A 213 -19.30 14.78 6.01
C LYS A 213 -18.88 16.24 6.14
N ILE A 214 -17.67 16.61 5.74
CA ILE A 214 -17.19 17.99 5.86
C ILE A 214 -17.38 18.81 4.58
N ILE A 215 -17.69 18.21 3.44
CA ILE A 215 -17.90 18.91 2.17
C ILE A 215 -18.89 20.08 2.32
N PRO A 216 -20.07 19.91 2.98
CA PRO A 216 -21.03 21.01 3.16
C PRO A 216 -20.50 22.19 3.99
N SER A 217 -19.48 21.98 4.82
CA SER A 217 -18.87 23.01 5.67
C SER A 217 -17.73 23.78 4.99
N ILE A 218 -17.35 23.39 3.77
CA ILE A 218 -16.29 24.06 3.01
C ILE A 218 -16.90 25.27 2.27
N LYS A 219 -16.30 26.44 2.44
CA LYS A 219 -16.82 27.71 1.91
C LYS A 219 -16.84 27.82 0.39
N LYS A 220 -16.01 27.04 -0.31
CA LYS A 220 -15.96 27.00 -1.77
C LYS A 220 -16.60 25.74 -2.32
N GLN A 221 -17.04 25.79 -3.57
CA GLN A 221 -17.54 24.62 -4.26
C GLN A 221 -16.41 23.61 -4.43
N VAL A 222 -16.60 22.41 -3.89
CA VAL A 222 -15.67 21.28 -3.97
C VAL A 222 -16.27 20.21 -4.85
N PHE A 223 -15.46 19.71 -5.79
CA PHE A 223 -15.73 18.48 -6.54
C PHE A 223 -14.76 17.40 -6.08
N PHE A 224 -15.29 16.37 -5.45
CA PHE A 224 -14.50 15.26 -4.93
C PHE A 224 -14.51 14.07 -5.88
N HIS A 225 -13.36 13.76 -6.42
CA HIS A 225 -13.15 12.67 -7.37
C HIS A 225 -12.53 11.47 -6.67
N ILE A 226 -13.19 10.32 -6.77
CA ILE A 226 -12.77 9.07 -6.13
C ILE A 226 -12.32 8.09 -7.21
N ILE A 227 -11.02 7.77 -7.23
CA ILE A 227 -10.43 6.76 -8.11
C ILE A 227 -10.18 5.51 -7.27
N GLY A 228 -10.97 4.49 -7.50
CA GLY A 228 -10.90 3.23 -6.77
C GLY A 228 -12.22 2.49 -6.78
N ASP A 229 -12.19 1.27 -6.22
CA ASP A 229 -13.36 0.44 -6.00
C ASP A 229 -13.20 -0.35 -4.69
N GLY A 230 -14.27 -0.94 -4.18
CA GLY A 230 -14.22 -1.74 -2.96
C GLY A 230 -15.56 -1.90 -2.25
N PRO A 231 -15.58 -2.65 -1.13
CA PRO A 231 -16.81 -3.06 -0.46
C PRO A 231 -17.63 -1.89 0.13
N GLU A 232 -17.03 -0.74 0.38
CA GLU A 232 -17.74 0.42 0.94
C GLU A 232 -18.46 1.27 -0.13
N LYS A 233 -18.38 0.94 -1.42
CA LYS A 233 -18.93 1.77 -2.50
C LYS A 233 -20.41 2.08 -2.31
N GLU A 234 -21.23 1.06 -2.09
CA GLU A 234 -22.69 1.21 -1.89
C GLU A 234 -23.01 2.04 -0.63
N ASN A 235 -22.24 1.83 0.44
CA ASN A 235 -22.38 2.63 1.67
C ASN A 235 -22.04 4.11 1.42
N LEU A 236 -20.95 4.38 0.68
CA LEU A 236 -20.55 5.75 0.31
C LEU A 236 -21.64 6.43 -0.54
N ILE A 237 -22.22 5.74 -1.52
CA ILE A 237 -23.31 6.27 -2.35
C ILE A 237 -24.52 6.66 -1.49
N ARG A 238 -24.93 5.80 -0.54
CA ARG A 238 -26.02 6.13 0.40
C ARG A 238 -25.70 7.36 1.26
N GLN A 239 -24.46 7.45 1.78
CA GLN A 239 -24.04 8.60 2.57
C GLN A 239 -24.02 9.91 1.77
N ILE A 240 -23.59 9.87 0.51
CA ILE A 240 -23.59 11.01 -0.41
C ILE A 240 -25.02 11.53 -0.60
N LYS A 241 -25.98 10.62 -0.84
CA LYS A 241 -27.40 10.97 -0.97
C LYS A 241 -27.95 11.57 0.32
N ASN A 242 -27.68 10.98 1.47
CA ASN A 242 -28.14 11.48 2.77
C ASN A 242 -27.58 12.88 3.11
N LEU A 243 -26.41 13.23 2.58
CA LEU A 243 -25.77 14.53 2.78
C LEU A 243 -26.18 15.57 1.71
N GLY A 244 -26.93 15.19 0.68
CA GLY A 244 -27.35 16.06 -0.42
C GLY A 244 -26.17 16.58 -1.27
N ILE A 245 -25.09 15.78 -1.41
CA ILE A 245 -23.86 16.20 -2.11
C ILE A 245 -23.59 15.41 -3.39
N GLU A 246 -24.61 14.85 -4.02
CA GLU A 246 -24.48 14.02 -5.23
C GLU A 246 -23.78 14.74 -6.37
N LYS A 247 -24.05 16.04 -6.52
CA LYS A 247 -23.42 16.89 -7.54
C LYS A 247 -21.93 17.16 -7.26
N ASN A 248 -21.47 16.91 -6.05
CA ASN A 248 -20.12 17.18 -5.61
C ASN A 248 -19.17 15.97 -5.69
N VAL A 249 -19.69 14.73 -5.85
CA VAL A 249 -18.87 13.52 -5.75
C VAL A 249 -18.92 12.69 -7.01
N ILE A 250 -17.76 12.37 -7.57
CA ILE A 250 -17.63 11.62 -8.82
C ILE A 250 -16.79 10.36 -8.61
N PHE A 251 -17.36 9.18 -8.88
CA PHE A 251 -16.65 7.90 -8.88
C PHE A 251 -16.09 7.58 -10.27
N HIS A 252 -14.79 7.26 -10.34
CA HIS A 252 -14.10 6.89 -11.57
C HIS A 252 -13.86 5.38 -11.72
N GLY A 253 -14.20 4.60 -10.68
CA GLY A 253 -13.84 3.18 -10.62
C GLY A 253 -12.35 2.94 -10.43
N ALA A 254 -11.95 1.66 -10.50
CA ALA A 254 -10.55 1.26 -10.34
C ALA A 254 -9.72 1.64 -11.58
N ALA A 255 -8.55 2.23 -11.37
CA ALA A 255 -7.62 2.60 -12.43
C ALA A 255 -6.35 1.74 -12.41
N LYS A 256 -5.79 1.49 -13.60
CA LYS A 256 -4.49 0.82 -13.71
C LYS A 256 -3.36 1.73 -13.20
N PRO A 257 -2.33 1.16 -12.52
CA PRO A 257 -1.27 1.94 -11.88
C PRO A 257 -0.50 2.87 -12.81
N ASP A 258 -0.30 2.47 -14.07
CA ASP A 258 0.40 3.25 -15.08
C ASP A 258 -0.38 4.48 -15.56
N LYS A 259 -1.72 4.48 -15.41
CA LYS A 259 -2.59 5.61 -15.77
C LYS A 259 -2.79 6.58 -14.61
N ILE A 260 -2.66 6.15 -13.36
CA ILE A 260 -2.97 6.95 -12.16
C ILE A 260 -2.22 8.29 -12.16
N ASN A 261 -0.91 8.29 -12.43
CA ASN A 261 -0.10 9.51 -12.39
C ASN A 261 -0.56 10.57 -13.40
N ASN A 262 -1.03 10.15 -14.57
CA ASN A 262 -1.55 11.05 -15.61
C ASN A 262 -2.97 11.54 -15.28
N GLU A 263 -3.73 10.75 -14.53
CA GLU A 263 -5.06 11.14 -14.10
C GLU A 263 -5.03 12.15 -12.95
N ILE A 264 -4.27 11.87 -11.89
CA ILE A 264 -4.28 12.71 -10.67
C ILE A 264 -3.80 14.14 -10.91
N ILE A 265 -2.91 14.37 -11.88
CA ILE A 265 -2.42 15.73 -12.21
C ILE A 265 -3.48 16.65 -12.81
N LYS A 266 -4.66 16.15 -13.16
CA LYS A 266 -5.79 16.96 -13.66
C LYS A 266 -6.51 17.72 -12.54
N TYR A 267 -6.31 17.31 -11.27
CA TYR A 267 -6.97 17.84 -10.08
C TYR A 267 -6.12 18.89 -9.36
N ASP A 268 -6.70 19.58 -8.40
CA ASP A 268 -6.04 20.68 -7.71
C ASP A 268 -5.37 20.23 -6.41
N LEU A 269 -5.95 19.26 -5.72
CA LEU A 269 -5.47 18.74 -4.44
C LEU A 269 -5.67 17.23 -4.36
N PHE A 270 -4.67 16.50 -3.88
CA PHE A 270 -4.79 15.10 -3.53
C PHE A 270 -5.08 14.96 -2.03
N ILE A 271 -6.07 14.14 -1.67
CA ILE A 271 -6.39 13.88 -0.26
C ILE A 271 -6.24 12.39 0.09
N ASN A 272 -5.66 12.13 1.25
CA ASN A 272 -5.67 10.82 1.91
C ASN A 272 -6.37 10.96 3.26
N CYS A 273 -7.45 10.21 3.47
CA CYS A 273 -8.29 10.27 4.68
C CYS A 273 -8.13 9.05 5.58
N SER A 274 -7.15 8.18 5.34
CA SER A 274 -7.04 6.88 5.99
C SER A 274 -6.85 6.97 7.51
N ASP A 275 -7.45 6.04 8.24
CA ASP A 275 -7.24 5.88 9.70
C ASP A 275 -5.89 5.26 9.99
N PHE A 276 -5.50 4.29 9.17
CA PHE A 276 -4.21 3.63 9.22
C PHE A 276 -3.75 3.20 7.83
N GLU A 277 -2.45 3.23 7.63
CA GLU A 277 -1.79 2.82 6.37
C GLU A 277 -0.43 2.23 6.69
N GLY A 278 -0.13 1.03 6.20
CA GLY A 278 1.23 0.51 6.31
C GLY A 278 2.23 1.45 5.66
N PHE A 279 1.98 1.77 4.39
CA PHE A 279 2.70 2.79 3.61
C PHE A 279 1.80 3.25 2.46
N PRO A 280 1.33 4.51 2.45
CA PRO A 280 0.39 5.01 1.44
C PRO A 280 1.08 5.32 0.11
N ASN A 281 1.18 4.32 -0.77
CA ASN A 281 1.82 4.45 -2.09
C ASN A 281 1.21 5.58 -2.93
N SER A 282 -0.11 5.77 -2.87
CA SER A 282 -0.80 6.82 -3.62
C SER A 282 -0.38 8.23 -3.22
N VAL A 283 0.00 8.44 -1.95
CA VAL A 283 0.57 9.72 -1.47
C VAL A 283 1.95 9.95 -2.10
N VAL A 284 2.81 8.92 -2.15
CA VAL A 284 4.12 9.01 -2.82
C VAL A 284 3.96 9.30 -4.31
N GLU A 285 3.01 8.64 -4.97
CA GLU A 285 2.69 8.82 -6.39
C GLU A 285 2.17 10.24 -6.67
N ALA A 286 1.30 10.77 -5.80
CA ALA A 286 0.78 12.13 -5.91
C ALA A 286 1.88 13.19 -5.74
N LEU A 287 2.69 13.09 -4.68
CA LEU A 287 3.84 13.98 -4.47
C LEU A 287 4.85 13.88 -5.60
N GLY A 288 5.13 12.67 -6.09
CA GLY A 288 6.03 12.41 -7.21
C GLY A 288 5.54 13.03 -8.52
N SER A 289 4.23 13.19 -8.67
CA SER A 289 3.59 13.87 -9.81
C SER A 289 3.50 15.39 -9.63
N GLY A 290 3.99 15.92 -8.51
CA GLY A 290 3.97 17.35 -8.19
C GLY A 290 2.61 17.86 -7.69
N MET A 291 1.74 16.95 -7.26
CA MET A 291 0.45 17.32 -6.67
C MET A 291 0.62 17.87 -5.25
N PRO A 292 -0.11 18.92 -4.86
CA PRO A 292 -0.33 19.23 -3.46
C PRO A 292 -1.04 18.07 -2.79
N VAL A 293 -0.60 17.70 -1.59
CA VAL A 293 -1.17 16.59 -0.84
C VAL A 293 -1.60 17.06 0.55
N VAL A 294 -2.80 16.67 0.95
CA VAL A 294 -3.27 16.72 2.32
C VAL A 294 -3.59 15.31 2.80
N ALA A 295 -3.15 14.95 4.00
CA ALA A 295 -3.35 13.62 4.53
C ALA A 295 -3.75 13.66 6.01
N SER A 296 -4.54 12.66 6.44
CA SER A 296 -4.85 12.47 7.86
C SER A 296 -3.60 12.08 8.64
N GLN A 297 -3.53 12.52 9.90
CA GLN A 297 -2.60 11.96 10.88
C GLN A 297 -3.02 10.52 11.16
N SER A 298 -2.48 9.59 10.36
CA SER A 298 -2.83 8.17 10.44
C SER A 298 -1.70 7.33 11.05
N HIS A 299 -2.05 6.20 11.65
CA HIS A 299 -1.07 5.22 12.09
C HIS A 299 -0.40 4.56 10.87
N GLY A 300 0.94 4.59 10.83
CA GLY A 300 1.75 4.00 9.77
C GLY A 300 2.76 4.95 9.12
N GLY A 301 3.07 4.71 7.85
CA GLY A 301 4.17 5.37 7.15
C GLY A 301 3.92 6.80 6.65
N ILE A 302 2.80 7.45 6.97
CA ILE A 302 2.47 8.78 6.45
C ILE A 302 3.50 9.85 6.85
N ASN A 303 3.95 9.86 8.12
CA ASN A 303 4.95 10.79 8.63
C ASN A 303 6.35 10.56 8.05
N GLU A 304 6.59 9.40 7.45
CA GLU A 304 7.85 9.11 6.75
C GLU A 304 7.85 9.73 5.36
N ILE A 305 6.68 9.94 4.77
CA ILE A 305 6.48 10.52 3.44
C ILE A 305 6.33 12.04 3.54
N ILE A 306 5.42 12.52 4.38
CA ILE A 306 5.16 13.96 4.61
C ILE A 306 5.90 14.38 5.89
N LYS A 307 7.10 14.94 5.73
CA LYS A 307 7.93 15.38 6.87
C LYS A 307 7.64 16.80 7.33
N ASN A 308 7.17 17.64 6.44
CA ASN A 308 6.86 19.06 6.69
C ASN A 308 6.00 19.60 5.55
N ASN A 309 5.56 20.84 5.68
CA ASN A 309 4.70 21.53 4.73
C ASN A 309 5.30 21.70 3.31
N ASN A 310 6.60 21.45 3.11
CA ASN A 310 7.20 21.43 1.77
C ASN A 310 6.83 20.17 0.97
N PHE A 311 6.36 19.10 1.64
CA PHE A 311 5.97 17.84 1.01
C PHE A 311 4.46 17.67 0.95
N GLY A 312 3.71 18.30 1.85
CA GLY A 312 2.28 18.16 1.99
C GLY A 312 1.82 18.66 3.34
N TYR A 313 0.55 18.51 3.64
CA TYR A 313 -0.02 18.90 4.92
C TYR A 313 -0.65 17.70 5.61
N ILE A 314 -0.38 17.51 6.89
CA ILE A 314 -1.02 16.49 7.72
C ILE A 314 -2.03 17.17 8.63
N TYR A 315 -3.30 16.80 8.50
CA TYR A 315 -4.36 17.30 9.36
C TYR A 315 -4.66 16.36 10.52
N ASN A 316 -5.02 16.93 11.67
CA ASN A 316 -5.29 16.17 12.90
C ASN A 316 -6.78 15.90 13.13
N ASN A 317 -7.66 16.80 12.68
CA ASN A 317 -9.12 16.70 12.87
C ASN A 317 -9.88 17.39 11.75
N HIS A 318 -11.21 17.29 11.77
CA HIS A 318 -12.08 17.85 10.74
C HIS A 318 -11.99 19.39 10.64
N LYS A 319 -11.91 20.08 11.78
CA LYS A 319 -11.81 21.55 11.83
C LYS A 319 -10.51 22.01 11.16
N ASP A 320 -9.41 21.34 11.46
CA ASP A 320 -8.10 21.58 10.85
C ASP A 320 -8.15 21.37 9.31
N LEU A 321 -8.76 20.28 8.86
CA LEU A 321 -8.92 20.00 7.44
C LEU A 321 -9.78 21.05 6.71
N ILE A 322 -10.91 21.45 7.29
CA ILE A 322 -11.78 22.50 6.73
C ILE A 322 -11.01 23.81 6.61
N ASN A 323 -10.31 24.22 7.67
CA ASN A 323 -9.49 25.44 7.67
C ASN A 323 -8.38 25.36 6.62
N PHE A 324 -7.70 24.23 6.50
CA PHE A 324 -6.70 24.02 5.48
C PHE A 324 -7.29 24.18 4.06
N ILE A 325 -8.39 23.49 3.75
CA ILE A 325 -9.00 23.51 2.41
C ILE A 325 -9.50 24.94 2.08
N ASN A 326 -10.13 25.63 3.01
CA ASN A 326 -10.57 26.99 2.80
C ASN A 326 -9.40 27.92 2.50
N ASN A 327 -8.32 27.87 3.28
CA ASN A 327 -7.14 28.70 3.07
C ASN A 327 -6.38 28.33 1.77
N PHE A 328 -6.32 27.05 1.44
CA PHE A 328 -5.75 26.56 0.18
C PHE A 328 -6.55 27.07 -1.02
N SER A 329 -7.87 26.97 -0.97
CA SER A 329 -8.76 27.43 -2.02
C SER A 329 -8.71 28.94 -2.24
N TYR A 330 -8.40 29.72 -1.20
CA TYR A 330 -8.19 31.18 -1.28
C TYR A 330 -6.73 31.56 -1.61
N GLY A 331 -5.86 30.58 -1.89
CA GLY A 331 -4.46 30.82 -2.22
C GLY A 331 -3.59 31.32 -1.05
N LYS A 332 -4.14 31.36 0.18
CA LYS A 332 -3.41 31.74 1.40
C LYS A 332 -2.36 30.71 1.79
N ILE A 333 -2.64 29.41 1.53
CA ILE A 333 -1.68 28.33 1.72
C ILE A 333 -1.19 27.85 0.34
N LYS A 334 0.12 27.88 0.15
CA LYS A 334 0.77 27.39 -1.07
C LYS A 334 1.59 26.16 -0.73
N LEU A 335 1.04 24.96 -0.95
CA LEU A 335 1.85 23.76 -0.96
C LEU A 335 2.61 23.70 -2.28
N LYS A 336 3.87 24.14 -2.27
CA LYS A 336 4.78 23.98 -3.40
C LYS A 336 5.88 23.01 -2.99
N PRO A 337 5.73 21.70 -3.26
CA PRO A 337 6.86 20.81 -3.07
C PRO A 337 8.02 21.35 -3.91
N ASN A 338 9.10 21.76 -3.26
CA ASN A 338 10.33 22.10 -3.96
C ASN A 338 10.78 20.84 -4.72
N LYS A 339 10.78 20.93 -6.05
CA LYS A 339 11.05 19.79 -6.93
C LYS A 339 12.33 19.04 -6.54
N ASN A 340 13.39 19.75 -6.22
CA ASN A 340 14.68 19.15 -5.89
C ASN A 340 14.66 18.46 -4.52
N ILE A 341 14.09 19.13 -3.52
CA ILE A 341 13.97 18.59 -2.15
C ILE A 341 13.01 17.39 -2.17
N ALA A 342 11.86 17.53 -2.83
CA ALA A 342 10.89 16.45 -2.96
C ALA A 342 11.49 15.25 -3.70
N THR A 343 12.17 15.44 -4.82
CA THR A 343 12.80 14.36 -5.57
C THR A 343 13.87 13.64 -4.75
N LYS A 344 14.72 14.38 -4.04
CA LYS A 344 15.75 13.80 -3.16
C LYS A 344 15.13 12.94 -2.05
N HIS A 345 14.07 13.43 -1.41
CA HIS A 345 13.36 12.69 -0.37
C HIS A 345 12.60 11.48 -0.93
N LEU A 346 11.79 11.68 -1.98
CA LEU A 346 10.99 10.62 -2.61
C LEU A 346 11.84 9.54 -3.27
N ASN A 347 13.10 9.82 -3.60
CA ASN A 347 14.03 8.81 -4.11
C ASN A 347 14.26 7.67 -3.10
N ASN A 348 14.03 7.89 -1.79
CA ASN A 348 14.02 6.82 -0.80
C ASN A 348 12.93 5.77 -1.07
N PHE A 349 11.85 6.15 -1.75
CA PHE A 349 10.71 5.30 -2.11
C PHE A 349 10.76 4.88 -3.58
N SER A 350 11.87 5.14 -4.29
CA SER A 350 12.00 4.85 -5.71
C SER A 350 12.00 3.35 -5.99
N ILE A 351 11.47 3.00 -7.16
CA ILE A 351 11.45 1.62 -7.65
C ILE A 351 12.87 1.07 -7.72
N SER A 352 13.80 1.83 -8.31
CA SER A 352 15.20 1.38 -8.49
C SER A 352 15.89 1.11 -7.17
N LYS A 353 15.78 2.04 -6.19
CA LYS A 353 16.42 1.90 -4.87
C LYS A 353 15.86 0.71 -4.10
N ASN A 354 14.53 0.56 -4.05
CA ASN A 354 13.91 -0.46 -3.22
C ASN A 354 13.97 -1.86 -3.85
N VAL A 355 13.89 -1.97 -5.17
CA VAL A 355 14.19 -3.25 -5.86
C VAL A 355 15.64 -3.68 -5.61
N LYS A 356 16.61 -2.74 -5.65
CA LYS A 356 18.00 -3.04 -5.30
C LYS A 356 18.16 -3.48 -3.84
N ASN A 357 17.42 -2.87 -2.91
CA ASN A 357 17.43 -3.25 -1.50
C ASN A 357 16.89 -4.67 -1.30
N TYR A 358 15.78 -5.01 -1.95
CA TYR A 358 15.24 -6.37 -1.95
C TYR A 358 16.22 -7.37 -2.56
N SER A 359 16.82 -7.06 -3.73
CA SER A 359 17.83 -7.92 -4.36
C SER A 359 18.99 -8.23 -3.42
N LYS A 360 19.59 -7.18 -2.82
CA LYS A 360 20.71 -7.35 -1.87
C LYS A 360 20.36 -8.24 -0.68
N ILE A 361 19.16 -8.08 -0.11
CA ILE A 361 18.70 -8.89 1.01
C ILE A 361 18.51 -10.34 0.56
N PHE A 362 17.86 -10.58 -0.56
CA PHE A 362 17.67 -11.93 -1.09
C PHE A 362 18.98 -12.63 -1.47
N GLU A 363 19.98 -11.88 -1.89
CA GLU A 363 21.30 -12.41 -2.18
C GLU A 363 22.11 -12.76 -0.93
N LYS A 364 21.89 -12.01 0.17
CA LYS A 364 22.63 -12.16 1.44
C LYS A 364 22.09 -13.29 2.32
N ILE A 365 20.76 -13.48 2.40
CA ILE A 365 20.11 -14.45 3.28
C ILE A 365 20.39 -15.90 2.82
#